data_f59b22637db6e86f710d9d87eea150f1
#
_entry.id   f59b22637db6e86f710d9d87eea150f1
#
_cell.length_a   1.000
_cell.length_b   1.000
_cell.length_c   1.000
_cell.angle_alpha   90.00
_cell.angle_beta   90.00
_cell.angle_gamma   90.00
#
_symmetry.space_group_name_H-M   'P 1'
#
loop_
_entity.id
_entity.type
_entity.pdbx_description
1 polymer ?
#
loop_
_entity_poly.entity_id
_entity_poly.type
_entity_poly.pdbx_seq_one_letter_code
_entity_poly.pdbx_strand_id
1 'polypeptide(L)'
;MGKLTELTQWEDDIYQLETSDPVLGGPDGVSNKPQKQLANRTQWLKQRLEQANDALAEHAKSRNHPEATLAAKGFVQLYSGVMSDAETLAATPKAVKIAMDNANARLAKERNLADLSNVPLARQ
;
A
#
# COMPACT_ATOMS: atom_id res chain seq x y z
N MET A 1 -2.65 -38.68 29.61
CA MET A 1 -2.60 -37.29 30.04
C MET A 1 -3.44 -36.44 29.11
N GLY A 2 -4.34 -35.68 29.68
CA GLY A 2 -5.24 -34.87 28.87
C GLY A 2 -4.63 -33.55 28.46
N LYS A 3 -5.21 -32.94 27.44
CA LYS A 3 -4.87 -31.61 26.98
C LYS A 3 -6.14 -30.78 27.02
N LEU A 4 -6.00 -29.48 27.30
CA LEU A 4 -7.14 -28.60 27.22
C LEU A 4 -7.59 -28.45 25.78
N THR A 5 -8.88 -28.43 25.55
CA THR A 5 -9.43 -28.11 24.25
C THR A 5 -9.32 -26.61 24.07
N GLU A 6 -8.69 -26.17 22.97
CA GLU A 6 -8.50 -24.76 22.67
C GLU A 6 -9.42 -24.38 21.53
N LEU A 7 -10.27 -23.39 21.77
CA LEU A 7 -11.20 -22.89 20.77
C LEU A 7 -10.74 -21.54 20.27
N THR A 8 -11.01 -21.24 19.01
CA THR A 8 -10.74 -19.94 18.45
C THR A 8 -11.88 -19.00 18.83
N GLN A 9 -11.81 -18.50 20.04
CA GLN A 9 -12.91 -17.74 20.62
C GLN A 9 -12.35 -16.71 21.58
N TRP A 10 -12.80 -15.46 21.44
CA TRP A 10 -12.44 -14.44 22.42
C TRP A 10 -13.27 -14.65 23.68
N GLU A 11 -12.59 -14.57 24.83
CA GLU A 11 -13.25 -14.66 26.12
C GLU A 11 -13.27 -13.25 26.70
N ASP A 12 -14.45 -12.73 27.00
CA ASP A 12 -14.57 -11.38 27.54
C ASP A 12 -13.96 -11.27 28.94
N ASP A 13 -14.13 -12.30 29.72
CA ASP A 13 -13.62 -12.32 31.09
C ASP A 13 -12.81 -13.57 31.35
N ILE A 14 -11.87 -13.46 32.25
CA ILE A 14 -11.10 -14.61 32.71
C ILE A 14 -11.56 -14.89 34.16
N TYR A 15 -12.03 -16.12 34.38
CA TYR A 15 -12.51 -16.51 35.71
C TYR A 15 -11.41 -16.43 36.75
N GLN A 16 -11.71 -15.79 37.85
CA GLN A 16 -10.82 -15.77 39.02
C GLN A 16 -11.20 -16.92 39.96
N LEU A 17 -10.25 -17.79 40.25
CA LEU A 17 -10.50 -18.83 41.26
C LEU A 17 -10.75 -18.21 42.57
N GLU A 18 -11.78 -18.69 43.25
CA GLU A 18 -12.12 -18.23 44.58
C GLU A 18 -11.60 -19.20 45.65
N THR A 19 -11.46 -18.73 46.88
CA THR A 19 -10.96 -19.58 47.96
C THR A 19 -11.91 -20.75 48.25
N SER A 20 -13.19 -20.60 47.93
CA SER A 20 -14.18 -21.66 48.10
C SER A 20 -14.22 -22.65 46.95
N ASP A 21 -13.51 -22.39 45.85
CA ASP A 21 -13.55 -23.31 44.72
C ASP A 21 -12.77 -24.59 45.05
N PRO A 22 -13.32 -25.75 44.70
CA PRO A 22 -12.63 -27.01 44.92
C PRO A 22 -11.50 -27.17 43.89
N VAL A 23 -10.53 -28.01 44.18
CA VAL A 23 -9.49 -28.35 43.20
C VAL A 23 -10.07 -29.44 42.32
N LEU A 24 -10.52 -29.08 41.15
CA LEU A 24 -11.12 -30.00 40.19
C LEU A 24 -10.41 -29.88 38.84
N GLY A 25 -9.85 -31.01 38.41
CA GLY A 25 -9.24 -31.11 37.08
C GLY A 25 -10.22 -31.55 36.03
N GLY A 26 -9.71 -31.93 34.89
CA GLY A 26 -10.50 -32.41 33.75
C GLY A 26 -11.04 -31.28 32.89
N PRO A 27 -11.72 -31.62 31.77
CA PRO A 27 -12.17 -30.64 30.79
C PRO A 27 -13.10 -29.59 31.35
N ASP A 28 -13.94 -29.96 32.29
CA ASP A 28 -14.92 -29.03 32.87
C ASP A 28 -14.62 -28.65 34.30
N GLY A 29 -13.43 -29.02 34.82
CA GLY A 29 -13.04 -28.69 36.18
C GLY A 29 -12.77 -27.20 36.35
N VAL A 30 -13.24 -26.61 37.46
CA VAL A 30 -13.10 -25.19 37.72
C VAL A 30 -11.63 -24.76 37.74
N SER A 31 -10.73 -25.66 38.17
CA SER A 31 -9.30 -25.33 38.22
C SER A 31 -8.71 -25.07 36.83
N ASN A 32 -9.30 -25.60 35.79
CA ASN A 32 -8.84 -25.41 34.40
C ASN A 32 -9.60 -24.31 33.66
N LYS A 33 -10.61 -23.72 34.27
CA LYS A 33 -11.47 -22.73 33.62
C LYS A 33 -10.70 -21.49 33.15
N PRO A 34 -9.91 -20.81 33.97
CA PRO A 34 -9.17 -19.62 33.50
C PRO A 34 -8.11 -20.01 32.47
N GLN A 35 -7.51 -21.16 32.60
CA GLN A 35 -6.51 -21.62 31.63
C GLN A 35 -7.12 -21.87 30.27
N LYS A 36 -8.32 -22.47 30.22
CA LYS A 36 -9.05 -22.65 28.96
C LYS A 36 -9.42 -21.31 28.34
N GLN A 37 -9.85 -20.37 29.14
CA GLN A 37 -10.20 -19.04 28.65
C GLN A 37 -9.00 -18.34 28.05
N LEU A 38 -7.85 -18.42 28.71
CA LEU A 38 -6.61 -17.86 28.15
C LEU A 38 -6.16 -18.59 26.90
N ALA A 39 -6.29 -19.92 26.85
CA ALA A 39 -5.96 -20.69 25.65
C ALA A 39 -6.85 -20.29 24.49
N ASN A 40 -8.15 -20.09 24.74
CA ASN A 40 -9.06 -19.64 23.72
C ASN A 40 -8.68 -18.27 23.16
N ARG A 41 -8.32 -17.33 24.05
CA ARG A 41 -7.84 -16.02 23.63
C ARG A 41 -6.57 -16.13 22.78
N THR A 42 -5.66 -17.03 23.17
CA THR A 42 -4.41 -17.24 22.46
C THR A 42 -4.68 -17.75 21.05
N GLN A 43 -5.58 -18.70 20.88
CA GLN A 43 -5.95 -19.21 19.56
C GLN A 43 -6.62 -18.12 18.72
N TRP A 44 -7.49 -17.32 19.33
CA TRP A 44 -8.14 -16.22 18.64
C TRP A 44 -7.13 -15.19 18.16
N LEU A 45 -6.17 -14.81 19.04
CA LEU A 45 -5.12 -13.86 18.69
C LEU A 45 -4.20 -14.41 17.60
N LYS A 46 -3.87 -15.70 17.67
CA LYS A 46 -3.05 -16.34 16.66
C LYS A 46 -3.71 -16.27 15.28
N GLN A 47 -5.00 -16.57 15.23
CA GLN A 47 -5.74 -16.51 13.98
C GLN A 47 -5.78 -15.08 13.44
N ARG A 48 -6.02 -14.10 14.29
CA ARG A 48 -6.05 -12.70 13.88
C ARG A 48 -4.68 -12.23 13.39
N LEU A 49 -3.62 -12.70 14.04
CA LEU A 49 -2.25 -12.38 13.62
C LEU A 49 -1.95 -12.96 12.25
N GLU A 50 -2.33 -14.21 12.02
CA GLU A 50 -2.15 -14.85 10.71
C GLU A 50 -2.90 -14.09 9.62
N GLN A 51 -4.15 -13.71 9.89
CA GLN A 51 -4.94 -12.91 8.96
C GLN A 51 -4.29 -11.56 8.67
N ALA A 52 -3.77 -10.90 9.71
CA ALA A 52 -3.11 -9.62 9.55
C ALA A 52 -1.81 -9.76 8.74
N ASN A 53 -1.06 -10.82 8.96
CA ASN A 53 0.17 -11.08 8.21
C ASN A 53 -0.13 -11.37 6.74
N ASP A 54 -1.19 -12.13 6.46
CA ASP A 54 -1.61 -12.41 5.09
C ASP A 54 -2.06 -11.13 4.40
N ALA A 55 -2.83 -10.30 5.10
CA ALA A 55 -3.28 -9.01 4.57
C ALA A 55 -2.10 -8.10 4.29
N LEU A 56 -1.09 -8.09 5.16
CA LEU A 56 0.10 -7.28 4.96
C LEU A 56 0.90 -7.77 3.75
N ALA A 57 1.03 -9.08 3.59
CA ALA A 57 1.74 -9.66 2.46
C ALA A 57 1.04 -9.30 1.14
N GLU A 58 -0.28 -9.40 1.11
CA GLU A 58 -1.06 -9.00 -0.05
C GLU A 58 -0.93 -7.51 -0.31
N HIS A 59 -0.97 -6.69 0.73
CA HIS A 59 -0.81 -5.25 0.60
C HIS A 59 0.57 -4.90 0.02
N ALA A 60 1.61 -5.60 0.45
CA ALA A 60 2.97 -5.37 -0.06
C ALA A 60 3.09 -5.65 -1.56
N LYS A 61 2.28 -6.57 -2.08
CA LYS A 61 2.25 -6.87 -3.52
C LYS A 61 1.28 -5.98 -4.28
N SER A 62 0.38 -5.34 -3.56
CA SER A 62 -0.71 -4.59 -4.19
C SER A 62 -0.24 -3.23 -4.69
N ARG A 63 -0.81 -2.82 -5.80
CA ARG A 63 -0.67 -1.46 -6.30
C ARG A 63 -1.99 -0.71 -6.17
N ASN A 64 -2.91 -1.29 -5.39
CA ASN A 64 -4.23 -0.71 -5.24
C ASN A 64 -4.23 0.37 -4.17
N HIS A 65 -3.65 1.50 -4.50
CA HIS A 65 -3.62 2.67 -3.65
C HIS A 65 -4.41 3.80 -4.31
N PRO A 66 -4.89 4.77 -3.54
CA PRO A 66 -5.60 5.89 -4.13
C PRO A 66 -4.74 6.62 -5.16
N GLU A 67 -5.35 7.02 -6.25
CA GLU A 67 -4.66 7.78 -7.29
C GLU A 67 -4.52 9.23 -6.86
N ALA A 68 -3.41 9.83 -7.25
CA ALA A 68 -3.20 11.25 -7.00
C ALA A 68 -4.13 12.08 -7.87
N THR A 69 -4.65 13.16 -7.30
CA THR A 69 -5.46 14.13 -8.04
C THR A 69 -4.92 15.51 -7.74
N LEU A 70 -5.48 16.52 -8.36
CA LEU A 70 -5.08 17.91 -8.06
C LEU A 70 -5.42 18.31 -6.63
N ALA A 71 -6.36 17.61 -6.00
CA ALA A 71 -6.82 17.92 -4.66
C ALA A 71 -6.27 16.99 -3.59
N ALA A 72 -5.74 15.82 -3.96
CA ALA A 72 -5.30 14.82 -3.00
C ALA A 72 -4.05 14.10 -3.45
N LYS A 73 -3.20 13.77 -2.50
CA LYS A 73 -1.99 12.99 -2.76
C LYS A 73 -2.35 11.54 -3.03
N GLY A 74 -1.54 10.87 -3.81
CA GLY A 74 -1.76 9.45 -4.11
C GLY A 74 -0.68 8.92 -5.03
N PHE A 75 -0.94 7.75 -5.62
CA PHE A 75 -0.01 7.15 -6.57
C PHE A 75 -0.26 7.72 -7.95
N VAL A 76 0.79 7.86 -8.73
CA VAL A 76 0.65 8.30 -10.10
C VAL A 76 1.35 7.32 -11.01
N GLN A 77 0.87 7.23 -12.24
CA GLN A 77 1.50 6.40 -13.26
C GLN A 77 2.42 7.28 -14.10
N LEU A 78 3.59 6.73 -14.47
CA LEU A 78 4.52 7.41 -15.33
C LEU A 78 4.05 7.33 -16.78
N TYR A 79 4.36 8.37 -17.55
CA TYR A 79 3.98 8.44 -18.94
C TYR A 79 5.10 9.14 -19.73
N SER A 80 5.52 8.54 -20.83
CA SER A 80 6.61 9.09 -21.63
C SER A 80 6.18 9.83 -22.89
N GLY A 81 4.88 9.98 -23.11
CA GLY A 81 4.39 10.74 -24.25
C GLY A 81 4.43 12.24 -23.97
N VAL A 82 4.40 13.03 -25.03
CA VAL A 82 4.46 14.49 -24.96
C VAL A 82 3.20 15.15 -25.54
N MET A 83 2.18 14.37 -25.83
CA MET A 83 0.95 14.89 -26.43
C MET A 83 -0.26 14.77 -25.51
N SER A 84 -0.07 14.44 -24.25
CA SER A 84 -1.17 14.28 -23.31
C SER A 84 -1.40 15.56 -22.52
N ASP A 85 -2.66 15.87 -22.28
CA ASP A 85 -3.05 16.94 -21.36
C ASP A 85 -3.58 16.38 -20.05
N ALA A 86 -3.34 15.12 -19.76
CA ALA A 86 -3.79 14.47 -18.52
C ALA A 86 -3.16 15.13 -17.30
N GLU A 87 -3.96 15.24 -16.25
CA GLU A 87 -3.51 15.81 -14.99
C GLU A 87 -3.29 14.73 -13.92
N THR A 88 -3.33 13.45 -14.33
CA THR A 88 -3.19 12.30 -13.44
C THR A 88 -1.96 11.46 -13.77
N LEU A 89 -1.13 11.91 -14.70
CA LEU A 89 0.08 11.19 -15.11
C LEU A 89 1.30 12.04 -14.81
N ALA A 90 2.42 11.38 -14.55
CA ALA A 90 3.70 12.05 -14.32
C ALA A 90 4.61 11.89 -15.53
N ALA A 91 5.25 12.95 -15.95
CA ALA A 91 6.20 12.90 -17.06
C ALA A 91 7.47 12.18 -16.61
N THR A 92 8.01 11.37 -17.52
CA THR A 92 9.30 10.72 -17.30
C THR A 92 10.43 11.62 -17.79
N PRO A 93 11.68 11.37 -17.39
CA PRO A 93 12.82 12.05 -17.98
C PRO A 93 12.85 11.90 -19.50
N LYS A 94 12.40 10.76 -20.03
CA LYS A 94 12.31 10.55 -21.47
C LYS A 94 11.35 11.53 -22.12
N ALA A 95 10.19 11.76 -21.53
CA ALA A 95 9.22 12.71 -22.04
C ALA A 95 9.81 14.12 -22.06
N VAL A 96 10.50 14.49 -20.97
CA VAL A 96 11.15 15.81 -20.87
C VAL A 96 12.24 15.96 -21.92
N LYS A 97 13.03 14.91 -22.15
CA LYS A 97 14.08 14.94 -23.16
C LYS A 97 13.49 15.14 -24.57
N ILE A 98 12.42 14.43 -24.90
CA ILE A 98 11.76 14.58 -26.20
C ILE A 98 11.28 16.02 -26.38
N ALA A 99 10.68 16.59 -25.33
CA ALA A 99 10.21 17.98 -25.39
C ALA A 99 11.36 18.96 -25.56
N MET A 100 12.47 18.72 -24.85
CA MET A 100 13.66 19.59 -24.96
C MET A 100 14.31 19.46 -26.34
N ASP A 101 14.39 18.26 -26.89
CA ASP A 101 14.95 18.06 -28.23
C ASP A 101 14.10 18.79 -29.27
N ASN A 102 12.79 18.76 -29.13
CA ASN A 102 11.90 19.50 -30.02
C ASN A 102 12.08 21.01 -29.86
N ALA A 103 12.21 21.49 -28.64
CA ALA A 103 12.42 22.91 -28.39
C ALA A 103 13.74 23.38 -28.99
N ASN A 104 14.79 22.58 -28.82
CA ASN A 104 16.10 22.91 -29.38
C ASN A 104 16.08 22.89 -30.90
N ALA A 105 15.35 21.96 -31.51
CA ALA A 105 15.21 21.89 -32.97
C ALA A 105 14.45 23.11 -33.49
N ARG A 106 13.44 23.57 -32.80
CA ARG A 106 12.70 24.75 -33.19
C ARG A 106 13.55 25.99 -33.09
N LEU A 107 14.34 26.10 -32.02
CA LEU A 107 15.21 27.25 -31.82
C LEU A 107 16.25 27.32 -32.92
N ALA A 108 16.85 26.20 -33.32
CA ALA A 108 17.81 26.14 -34.40
C ALA A 108 17.16 26.52 -35.71
N LYS A 109 15.94 26.09 -35.95
CA LYS A 109 15.21 26.39 -37.15
C LYS A 109 14.89 27.89 -37.26
N GLU A 110 14.48 28.51 -36.18
CA GLU A 110 14.21 29.94 -36.14
C GLU A 110 15.50 30.73 -36.38
N ARG A 111 16.60 30.27 -35.85
CA ARG A 111 17.89 30.91 -36.03
C ARG A 111 18.28 30.85 -37.51
N ASN A 112 18.05 29.73 -38.17
CA ASN A 112 18.33 29.60 -39.57
C ASN A 112 17.48 30.53 -40.43
N LEU A 113 16.24 30.73 -40.04
CA LEU A 113 15.38 31.66 -40.77
C LEU A 113 15.82 33.11 -40.55
N ALA A 114 16.31 33.45 -39.39
CA ALA A 114 16.84 34.76 -39.14
C ALA A 114 18.08 35.03 -39.98
N ASP A 115 18.96 34.04 -40.12
CA ASP A 115 20.14 34.15 -40.96
C ASP A 115 19.75 34.29 -42.43
N LEU A 116 18.75 33.60 -42.86
CA LEU A 116 18.28 33.71 -44.24
C LEU A 116 17.66 35.10 -44.48
N SER A 117 17.00 35.65 -43.51
CA SER A 117 16.43 36.97 -43.71
C SER A 117 17.47 38.03 -43.87
N ASN A 118 18.64 37.79 -43.34
CA ASN A 118 19.69 38.72 -43.53
C ASN A 118 20.36 38.60 -44.87
N VAL A 119 20.12 37.50 -45.47
CA VAL A 119 20.82 37.29 -46.71
C VAL A 119 20.02 37.92 -47.75
N PRO A 120 19.02 38.25 -47.47
CA PRO A 120 18.24 38.71 -48.36
C PRO A 120 18.21 39.57 -49.17
N LEU A 121 18.69 40.14 -48.80
CA LEU A 121 18.88 41.12 -49.55
C LEU A 121 18.67 40.49 -50.80
N ALA A 122 18.97 39.39 -50.71
CA ALA A 122 18.98 38.78 -51.90
C ALA A 122 17.64 38.36 -52.27
N ARG A 123 16.87 38.21 -51.54
CA ARG A 123 15.78 37.72 -51.95
C ARG A 123 14.67 38.44 -51.75
N GLN A 124 14.92 39.48 -51.59
CA GLN A 124 13.82 40.23 -51.39
C GLN A 124 13.07 40.43 -52.59
#